data_d8bc38a32548970afbe95305e16167f2
#
_entry.id   d8bc38a32548970afbe95305e16167f2
#
_cell.length_a   1.000
_cell.length_b   1.000
_cell.length_c   1.000
_cell.angle_alpha   90.00
_cell.angle_beta   90.00
_cell.angle_gamma   90.00
#
_symmetry.space_group_name_H-M   'P 1'
#
loop_
_entity.id
_entity.type
_entity.pdbx_description
1 polymer ?
#
loop_
_entity_poly.entity_id
_entity_poly.type
_entity_poly.pdbx_seq_one_letter_code
_entity_poly.pdbx_strand_id
1 'polypeptide(L)'
;QENLILFGEKGQFVLRGNDLLTPKTVSVTPITNYDNDTGTTPLELGSYIYFPFNRGSFSGLREFTINANTDNYDSVEVTSHVPRYIPSDIIDIAGSTSENMICLVSASNTREMFVYKYYWEGNQKILSSWSKFTFPFNIRGMEFVDSDLYVVAVKSSKTELLKIPMEEKLVDDNTTFNTYLDMRTNNTYTTGNDGTITLPFTPEAG
;
A
#
# COMPACT_ATOMS: atom_id res chain seq x y z
N GLN A 1 -19.03 21.01 -8.50
CA GLN A 1 -20.06 19.99 -8.24
C GLN A 1 -19.36 18.80 -7.58
N GLU A 2 -19.74 18.51 -6.36
CA GLU A 2 -19.15 17.38 -5.62
C GLU A 2 -19.84 16.08 -6.08
N ASN A 3 -19.06 15.11 -6.51
CA ASN A 3 -19.53 13.78 -6.90
C ASN A 3 -19.12 12.78 -5.81
N LEU A 4 -20.04 11.96 -5.35
CA LEU A 4 -19.74 10.83 -4.47
C LEU A 4 -19.57 9.58 -5.33
N ILE A 5 -18.45 8.90 -5.20
CA ILE A 5 -18.20 7.63 -5.90
C ILE A 5 -18.45 6.49 -4.94
N LEU A 6 -19.27 5.53 -5.40
CA LEU A 6 -19.58 4.31 -4.68
C LEU A 6 -18.82 3.15 -5.32
N PHE A 7 -18.09 2.42 -4.52
CA PHE A 7 -17.37 1.21 -4.93
C PHE A 7 -18.19 -0.03 -4.52
N GLY A 8 -18.86 -0.62 -5.49
CA GLY A 8 -19.57 -1.89 -5.33
C GLY A 8 -18.67 -3.08 -5.71
N GLU A 9 -19.09 -4.29 -5.37
CA GLU A 9 -18.34 -5.53 -5.65
C GLU A 9 -18.00 -5.73 -7.12
N LYS A 10 -18.91 -5.35 -8.03
CA LYS A 10 -18.79 -5.59 -9.48
C LYS A 10 -18.80 -4.33 -10.30
N GLY A 11 -18.61 -3.19 -9.70
CA GLY A 11 -18.60 -1.94 -10.43
C GLY A 11 -18.60 -0.71 -9.55
N GLN A 12 -18.27 0.41 -10.16
CA GLN A 12 -18.24 1.71 -9.53
C GLN A 12 -19.39 2.56 -10.07
N PHE A 13 -19.94 3.39 -9.20
CA PHE A 13 -21.07 4.24 -9.48
C PHE A 13 -20.78 5.66 -9.03
N VAL A 14 -21.26 6.63 -9.77
CA VAL A 14 -21.27 8.02 -9.31
C VAL A 14 -22.67 8.39 -8.85
N LEU A 15 -22.73 8.98 -7.69
CA LEU A 15 -23.95 9.56 -7.13
C LEU A 15 -23.89 11.07 -7.35
N ARG A 16 -24.86 11.58 -8.10
CA ARG A 16 -24.98 12.98 -8.45
C ARG A 16 -26.32 13.53 -7.97
N GLY A 17 -26.32 14.80 -7.56
CA GLY A 17 -27.52 15.59 -7.37
C GLY A 17 -27.46 16.80 -8.27
N ASN A 18 -28.57 17.51 -8.43
CA ASN A 18 -28.51 18.85 -9.02
C ASN A 18 -27.77 19.79 -8.05
N ASP A 19 -28.27 20.96 -7.71
CA ASP A 19 -27.60 21.87 -6.78
C ASP A 19 -27.54 21.34 -5.33
N LEU A 20 -28.49 20.48 -4.95
CA LEU A 20 -28.55 19.81 -3.65
C LEU A 20 -28.86 18.32 -3.82
N LEU A 21 -28.16 17.50 -3.03
CA LEU A 21 -28.38 16.06 -2.96
C LEU A 21 -29.63 15.80 -2.11
N THR A 22 -30.76 15.55 -2.77
CA THR A 22 -32.03 15.25 -2.11
C THR A 22 -32.57 13.90 -2.61
N PRO A 23 -33.46 13.23 -1.87
CA PRO A 23 -34.06 11.97 -2.33
C PRO A 23 -34.79 12.05 -3.67
N LYS A 24 -35.16 13.28 -4.10
CA LYS A 24 -35.85 13.51 -5.38
C LYS A 24 -34.89 13.87 -6.52
N THR A 25 -33.67 14.32 -6.22
CA THR A 25 -32.70 14.79 -7.22
C THR A 25 -31.48 13.89 -7.34
N VAL A 26 -31.36 12.91 -6.45
CA VAL A 26 -30.26 11.95 -6.49
C VAL A 26 -30.40 11.00 -7.68
N SER A 27 -29.31 10.84 -8.40
CA SER A 27 -29.16 9.82 -9.44
C SER A 27 -27.90 9.00 -9.17
N VAL A 28 -27.99 7.70 -9.39
CA VAL A 28 -26.85 6.77 -9.30
C VAL A 28 -26.60 6.24 -10.70
N THR A 29 -25.43 6.55 -11.24
CA THR A 29 -25.05 6.18 -12.60
C THR A 29 -23.84 5.24 -12.55
N PRO A 30 -23.87 4.07 -13.21
CA PRO A 30 -22.70 3.22 -13.34
C PRO A 30 -21.64 3.92 -14.20
N ILE A 31 -20.38 3.82 -13.77
CA ILE A 31 -19.25 4.45 -14.45
C ILE A 31 -18.22 3.44 -14.96
N THR A 32 -17.97 2.40 -14.19
CA THR A 32 -17.02 1.32 -14.53
C THR A 32 -17.50 -0.02 -13.96
N ASN A 33 -16.90 -1.13 -14.47
CA ASN A 33 -17.28 -2.50 -14.09
C ASN A 33 -16.07 -3.27 -13.50
N TYR A 34 -15.23 -2.60 -12.73
CA TYR A 34 -14.11 -3.27 -12.09
C TYR A 34 -14.55 -3.99 -10.82
N ASP A 35 -14.03 -5.21 -10.64
CA ASP A 35 -14.19 -5.95 -9.40
C ASP A 35 -13.50 -5.21 -8.25
N ASN A 36 -14.13 -5.18 -7.10
CA ASN A 36 -13.65 -4.57 -5.87
C ASN A 36 -13.90 -5.48 -4.67
N ASP A 37 -12.92 -5.55 -3.78
CA ASP A 37 -13.08 -6.19 -2.47
C ASP A 37 -13.78 -5.21 -1.51
N THR A 38 -15.05 -5.45 -1.23
CA THR A 38 -15.85 -4.57 -0.38
C THR A 38 -15.55 -4.73 1.12
N GLY A 39 -14.69 -5.66 1.49
CA GLY A 39 -14.19 -5.83 2.87
C GLY A 39 -13.22 -4.72 3.29
N THR A 40 -12.69 -3.97 2.33
CA THR A 40 -11.72 -2.90 2.57
C THR A 40 -12.23 -1.58 1.98
N THR A 41 -12.10 -0.51 2.74
CA THR A 41 -12.44 0.83 2.25
C THR A 41 -11.43 1.29 1.19
N PRO A 42 -11.87 1.79 0.02
CA PRO A 42 -10.97 2.39 -0.95
C PRO A 42 -10.15 3.53 -0.36
N LEU A 43 -8.89 3.60 -0.72
CA LEU A 43 -7.93 4.59 -0.23
C LEU A 43 -7.77 5.72 -1.25
N GLU A 44 -8.08 6.95 -0.85
CA GLU A 44 -7.80 8.14 -1.64
C GLU A 44 -6.39 8.65 -1.35
N LEU A 45 -5.57 8.79 -2.38
CA LEU A 45 -4.21 9.34 -2.32
C LEU A 45 -3.99 10.33 -3.48
N GLY A 46 -3.98 11.61 -3.16
CA GLY A 46 -3.83 12.67 -4.15
C GLY A 46 -4.96 12.66 -5.17
N SER A 47 -4.65 12.40 -6.44
CA SER A 47 -5.62 12.35 -7.54
C SER A 47 -6.09 10.93 -7.88
N TYR A 48 -5.70 9.95 -7.09
CA TYR A 48 -5.98 8.55 -7.35
C TYR A 48 -6.76 7.93 -6.21
N ILE A 49 -7.61 6.94 -6.54
CA ILE A 49 -8.27 6.08 -5.56
C ILE A 49 -7.74 4.67 -5.75
N TYR A 50 -7.25 4.07 -4.68
CA TYR A 50 -6.75 2.70 -4.70
C TYR A 50 -7.74 1.76 -4.03
N PHE A 51 -8.01 0.64 -4.66
CA PHE A 51 -8.88 -0.39 -4.10
C PHE A 51 -8.39 -1.79 -4.45
N PRO A 52 -8.46 -2.74 -3.49
CA PRO A 52 -8.11 -4.12 -3.75
C PRO A 52 -9.25 -4.86 -4.46
N PHE A 53 -8.90 -5.92 -5.14
CA PHE A 53 -9.85 -6.88 -5.71
C PHE A 53 -9.31 -8.30 -5.57
N ASN A 54 -10.19 -9.29 -5.49
CA ASN A 54 -9.80 -10.69 -5.33
C ASN A 54 -9.74 -11.41 -6.67
N ARG A 55 -8.70 -12.24 -6.84
CA ARG A 55 -8.48 -13.13 -7.96
C ARG A 55 -8.18 -14.53 -7.44
N GLY A 56 -9.23 -15.27 -7.10
CA GLY A 56 -9.10 -16.58 -6.46
C GLY A 56 -8.39 -16.48 -5.10
N SER A 57 -7.23 -17.11 -4.96
CA SER A 57 -6.45 -17.11 -3.72
C SER A 57 -5.50 -15.90 -3.57
N PHE A 58 -5.57 -14.95 -4.50
CA PHE A 58 -4.70 -13.78 -4.52
C PHE A 58 -5.52 -12.50 -4.67
N SER A 59 -4.97 -11.39 -4.19
CA SER A 59 -5.51 -10.05 -4.38
C SER A 59 -4.66 -9.27 -5.37
N GLY A 60 -5.32 -8.37 -6.09
CA GLY A 60 -4.68 -7.30 -6.83
C GLY A 60 -5.06 -5.94 -6.26
N LEU A 61 -4.31 -4.92 -6.67
CA LEU A 61 -4.58 -3.51 -6.37
C LEU A 61 -4.83 -2.75 -7.65
N ARG A 62 -5.90 -1.96 -7.67
CA ARG A 62 -6.20 -1.04 -8.77
C ARG A 62 -5.97 0.40 -8.35
N GLU A 63 -5.41 1.15 -9.28
CA GLU A 63 -5.28 2.60 -9.23
C GLU A 63 -6.35 3.18 -10.16
N PHE A 64 -7.30 3.91 -9.60
CA PHE A 64 -8.45 4.47 -10.27
C PHE A 64 -8.28 5.98 -10.44
N THR A 65 -8.53 6.48 -11.63
CA THR A 65 -8.43 7.90 -11.97
C THR A 65 -9.77 8.47 -12.37
N ILE A 66 -9.97 9.72 -12.02
CA ILE A 66 -11.15 10.50 -12.35
C ILE A 66 -10.71 11.70 -13.17
N ASN A 67 -11.13 11.77 -14.42
CA ASN A 67 -10.99 12.97 -15.21
C ASN A 67 -12.30 13.76 -15.19
N ALA A 68 -12.42 14.67 -14.23
CA ALA A 68 -13.64 15.46 -14.03
C ALA A 68 -14.02 16.33 -15.24
N ASN A 69 -13.06 16.67 -16.11
CA ASN A 69 -13.32 17.51 -17.28
C ASN A 69 -13.96 16.74 -18.45
N THR A 70 -13.72 15.45 -18.52
CA THR A 70 -14.18 14.59 -19.62
C THR A 70 -15.19 13.54 -19.17
N ASP A 71 -15.54 13.50 -17.88
CA ASP A 71 -16.31 12.41 -17.24
C ASP A 71 -15.73 11.03 -17.57
N ASN A 72 -14.42 10.95 -17.74
CA ASN A 72 -13.73 9.71 -18.04
C ASN A 72 -13.17 9.08 -16.74
N TYR A 73 -13.48 7.81 -16.56
CA TYR A 73 -13.07 7.01 -15.42
C TYR A 73 -12.27 5.83 -15.93
N ASP A 74 -11.07 5.65 -15.40
CA ASP A 74 -10.19 4.55 -15.82
C ASP A 74 -9.49 3.93 -14.62
N SER A 75 -9.01 2.71 -14.78
CA SER A 75 -8.29 2.01 -13.73
C SER A 75 -7.17 1.15 -14.30
N VAL A 76 -6.01 1.28 -13.69
CA VAL A 76 -4.83 0.48 -13.99
C VAL A 76 -4.58 -0.52 -12.85
N GLU A 77 -4.31 -1.77 -13.19
CA GLU A 77 -3.89 -2.77 -12.21
C GLU A 77 -2.39 -2.61 -11.94
N VAL A 78 -2.03 -2.14 -10.74
CA VAL A 78 -0.63 -1.93 -10.33
C VAL A 78 0.06 -3.21 -9.84
N THR A 79 -0.69 -4.31 -9.73
CA THR A 79 -0.19 -5.67 -9.43
C THR A 79 -0.03 -6.56 -10.65
N SER A 80 -0.25 -6.05 -11.86
CA SER A 80 -0.28 -6.86 -13.08
C SER A 80 1.02 -7.66 -13.33
N HIS A 81 2.17 -7.12 -12.93
CA HIS A 81 3.48 -7.77 -13.05
C HIS A 81 3.77 -8.78 -11.91
N VAL A 82 2.98 -8.76 -10.84
CA VAL A 82 3.12 -9.67 -9.67
C VAL A 82 1.78 -10.29 -9.26
N PRO A 83 1.05 -10.96 -10.17
CA PRO A 83 -0.36 -11.32 -9.99
C PRO A 83 -0.65 -12.35 -8.91
N ARG A 84 0.40 -12.99 -8.36
CA ARG A 84 0.31 -14.01 -7.29
C ARG A 84 1.14 -13.64 -6.07
N TYR A 85 1.43 -12.37 -5.88
CA TYR A 85 2.29 -11.91 -4.80
C TYR A 85 1.53 -11.67 -3.50
N ILE A 86 0.34 -11.08 -3.59
CA ILE A 86 -0.48 -10.70 -2.44
C ILE A 86 -1.57 -11.76 -2.24
N PRO A 87 -1.64 -12.43 -1.08
CA PRO A 87 -2.74 -13.34 -0.78
C PRO A 87 -4.10 -12.62 -0.75
N SER A 88 -5.18 -13.36 -1.02
CA SER A 88 -6.55 -12.81 -0.97
C SER A 88 -6.97 -12.30 0.41
N ASP A 89 -8.13 -11.67 0.45
CA ASP A 89 -8.77 -11.15 1.66
C ASP A 89 -7.96 -10.05 2.35
N ILE A 90 -7.79 -8.93 1.65
CA ILE A 90 -7.18 -7.73 2.23
C ILE A 90 -8.07 -7.18 3.32
N ILE A 91 -7.52 -7.05 4.52
CA ILE A 91 -8.23 -6.55 5.71
C ILE A 91 -7.97 -5.07 5.98
N ASP A 92 -6.88 -4.54 5.46
CA ASP A 92 -6.53 -3.14 5.67
C ASP A 92 -5.60 -2.61 4.59
N ILE A 93 -5.75 -1.31 4.28
CA ILE A 93 -4.94 -0.56 3.33
C ILE A 93 -4.68 0.83 3.90
N ALA A 94 -3.42 1.23 3.91
CA ALA A 94 -3.00 2.57 4.30
C ALA A 94 -1.99 3.14 3.31
N GLY A 95 -1.91 4.45 3.17
CA GLY A 95 -0.99 5.06 2.23
C GLY A 95 -0.54 6.46 2.60
N SER A 96 0.61 6.85 2.07
CA SER A 96 1.20 8.18 2.23
C SER A 96 1.62 8.75 0.87
N THR A 97 1.16 9.96 0.59
CA THR A 97 1.59 10.72 -0.58
C THR A 97 3.01 11.28 -0.41
N SER A 98 3.41 11.58 0.83
CA SER A 98 4.76 12.07 1.14
C SER A 98 5.81 11.00 0.87
N GLU A 99 5.49 9.75 1.19
CA GLU A 99 6.38 8.61 0.99
C GLU A 99 6.16 7.89 -0.35
N ASN A 100 5.15 8.28 -1.14
CA ASN A 100 4.74 7.58 -2.36
C ASN A 100 4.58 6.07 -2.13
N MET A 101 3.83 5.72 -1.09
CA MET A 101 3.76 4.36 -0.57
C MET A 101 2.33 3.96 -0.22
N ILE A 102 2.02 2.69 -0.49
CA ILE A 102 0.78 2.05 -0.05
C ILE A 102 1.13 0.73 0.63
N CYS A 103 0.52 0.48 1.78
CA CYS A 103 0.68 -0.72 2.57
C CYS A 103 -0.62 -1.51 2.62
N LEU A 104 -0.54 -2.84 2.44
CA LEU A 104 -1.69 -3.75 2.52
C LEU A 104 -1.38 -4.90 3.47
N VAL A 105 -2.40 -5.36 4.18
CA VAL A 105 -2.34 -6.57 5.01
C VAL A 105 -3.47 -7.51 4.61
N SER A 106 -3.15 -8.79 4.45
CA SER A 106 -4.13 -9.85 4.16
C SER A 106 -4.49 -10.64 5.42
N ALA A 107 -5.74 -11.10 5.52
CA ALA A 107 -6.19 -12.00 6.57
C ALA A 107 -5.43 -13.33 6.59
N SER A 108 -4.92 -13.77 5.43
CA SER A 108 -4.17 -15.03 5.29
C SER A 108 -2.89 -15.05 6.12
N ASN A 109 -2.21 -13.91 6.28
CA ASN A 109 -1.06 -13.76 7.16
C ASN A 109 -0.91 -12.31 7.63
N THR A 110 -1.48 -12.00 8.77
CA THR A 110 -1.47 -10.65 9.33
C THR A 110 -0.11 -10.21 9.90
N ARG A 111 0.91 -11.05 9.78
CA ARG A 111 2.32 -10.72 10.12
C ARG A 111 3.10 -10.21 8.91
N GLU A 112 2.52 -10.26 7.73
CA GLU A 112 3.11 -9.77 6.50
C GLU A 112 2.38 -8.51 6.04
N MET A 113 3.14 -7.49 5.69
CA MET A 113 2.66 -6.25 5.09
C MET A 113 3.26 -6.13 3.69
N PHE A 114 2.40 -6.01 2.71
CA PHE A 114 2.80 -5.80 1.32
C PHE A 114 2.89 -4.32 1.04
N VAL A 115 4.00 -3.87 0.50
CA VAL A 115 4.33 -2.46 0.32
C VAL A 115 4.48 -2.18 -1.17
N TYR A 116 3.67 -1.27 -1.67
CA TYR A 116 3.77 -0.71 -3.00
C TYR A 116 4.47 0.63 -2.92
N LYS A 117 5.63 0.76 -3.56
CA LYS A 117 6.36 2.02 -3.70
C LYS A 117 6.28 2.49 -5.14
N TYR A 118 5.96 3.76 -5.35
CA TYR A 118 5.84 4.34 -6.68
C TYR A 118 6.49 5.72 -6.74
N TYR A 119 6.88 6.12 -7.93
CA TYR A 119 7.38 7.47 -8.17
C TYR A 119 6.97 7.96 -9.55
N TRP A 120 6.50 9.19 -9.59
CA TRP A 120 6.11 9.87 -10.80
C TRP A 120 7.11 10.95 -11.16
N GLU A 121 7.53 10.99 -12.43
CA GLU A 121 8.27 12.10 -13.02
C GLU A 121 7.37 12.75 -14.08
N GLY A 122 6.85 13.92 -13.76
CA GLY A 122 5.79 14.54 -14.57
C GLY A 122 4.57 13.62 -14.68
N ASN A 123 4.25 13.21 -15.90
CA ASN A 123 3.10 12.33 -16.17
C ASN A 123 3.48 10.85 -16.33
N GLN A 124 4.73 10.49 -16.12
CA GLN A 124 5.22 9.13 -16.26
C GLN A 124 5.53 8.51 -14.91
N LYS A 125 4.97 7.32 -14.63
CA LYS A 125 5.34 6.52 -13.47
C LYS A 125 6.62 5.76 -13.78
N ILE A 126 7.75 6.23 -13.23
CA ILE A 126 9.07 5.64 -13.47
C ILE A 126 9.46 4.57 -12.45
N LEU A 127 8.79 4.53 -11.30
CA LEU A 127 8.93 3.48 -10.30
C LEU A 127 7.55 2.88 -10.00
N SER A 128 7.47 1.57 -10.00
CA SER A 128 6.30 0.79 -9.61
C SER A 128 6.81 -0.56 -9.08
N SER A 129 6.99 -0.68 -7.79
CA SER A 129 7.62 -1.85 -7.18
C SER A 129 6.86 -2.34 -5.96
N TRP A 130 6.92 -3.66 -5.75
CA TRP A 130 6.33 -4.33 -4.60
C TRP A 130 7.41 -4.95 -3.74
N SER A 131 7.26 -4.81 -2.44
CA SER A 131 8.07 -5.47 -1.43
C SER A 131 7.20 -6.02 -0.30
N LYS A 132 7.80 -6.79 0.60
CA LYS A 132 7.10 -7.38 1.73
C LYS A 132 7.90 -7.20 3.00
N PHE A 133 7.25 -6.70 4.05
CA PHE A 133 7.80 -6.62 5.39
C PHE A 133 7.16 -7.70 6.26
N THR A 134 7.98 -8.37 7.08
CA THR A 134 7.52 -9.40 8.01
C THR A 134 7.77 -8.95 9.44
N PHE A 135 6.75 -9.06 10.28
CA PHE A 135 6.78 -8.59 11.66
C PHE A 135 6.67 -9.74 12.66
N PRO A 136 7.20 -9.59 13.88
CA PRO A 136 7.06 -10.57 14.96
C PRO A 136 5.69 -10.50 15.66
N PHE A 137 4.75 -9.72 15.16
CA PHE A 137 3.40 -9.50 15.68
C PHE A 137 2.35 -9.53 14.57
N ASN A 138 1.08 -9.65 14.94
CA ASN A 138 -0.04 -9.56 14.01
C ASN A 138 -0.49 -8.11 13.88
N ILE A 139 -0.72 -7.65 12.66
CA ILE A 139 -1.28 -6.34 12.34
C ILE A 139 -2.81 -6.44 12.36
N ARG A 140 -3.47 -5.49 13.00
CA ARG A 140 -4.94 -5.38 13.05
C ARG A 140 -5.48 -4.12 12.41
N GLY A 141 -4.65 -3.12 12.26
CA GLY A 141 -4.98 -1.88 11.59
C GLY A 141 -3.73 -1.06 11.35
N MET A 142 -3.78 -0.22 10.33
CA MET A 142 -2.68 0.65 9.93
C MET A 142 -3.23 2.01 9.51
N GLU A 143 -2.47 3.06 9.79
CA GLU A 143 -2.75 4.40 9.26
C GLU A 143 -1.47 5.21 9.18
N PHE A 144 -1.34 6.01 8.14
CA PHE A 144 -0.25 6.98 8.02
C PHE A 144 -0.62 8.31 8.67
N VAL A 145 0.30 8.85 9.44
CA VAL A 145 0.27 10.23 9.90
C VAL A 145 1.59 10.85 9.46
N ASP A 146 1.51 11.75 8.48
CA ASP A 146 2.68 12.27 7.78
C ASP A 146 3.52 11.14 7.13
N SER A 147 4.79 11.02 7.50
CA SER A 147 5.72 9.98 7.01
C SER A 147 5.83 8.78 7.95
N ASP A 148 5.04 8.73 9.01
CA ASP A 148 5.07 7.66 10.00
C ASP A 148 3.88 6.72 9.81
N LEU A 149 4.13 5.42 9.76
CA LEU A 149 3.10 4.39 9.77
C LEU A 149 2.77 3.98 11.22
N TYR A 150 1.53 4.22 11.63
CA TYR A 150 1.02 3.72 12.91
C TYR A 150 0.35 2.38 12.70
N VAL A 151 0.71 1.40 13.52
CA VAL A 151 0.24 0.02 13.41
C VAL A 151 -0.36 -0.44 14.74
N VAL A 152 -1.57 -0.94 14.69
CA VAL A 152 -2.17 -1.67 15.81
C VAL A 152 -1.65 -3.09 15.78
N ALA A 153 -0.70 -3.38 16.66
CA ALA A 153 0.02 -4.65 16.75
C ALA A 153 -0.55 -5.54 17.86
N VAL A 154 -0.74 -6.82 17.56
CA VAL A 154 -1.13 -7.82 18.55
C VAL A 154 -0.04 -8.87 18.69
N LYS A 155 0.58 -8.91 19.87
CA LYS A 155 1.63 -9.86 20.25
C LYS A 155 1.21 -10.61 21.51
N SER A 156 1.08 -11.93 21.39
CA SER A 156 0.56 -12.78 22.49
C SER A 156 -0.85 -12.32 22.89
N SER A 157 -1.03 -11.76 24.09
CA SER A 157 -2.33 -11.26 24.59
C SER A 157 -2.39 -9.74 24.74
N LYS A 158 -1.38 -9.02 24.21
CA LYS A 158 -1.30 -7.55 24.31
C LYS A 158 -1.55 -6.91 22.97
N THR A 159 -2.28 -5.80 22.98
CA THR A 159 -2.44 -4.89 21.83
C THR A 159 -1.63 -3.64 22.12
N GLU A 160 -0.80 -3.26 21.17
CA GLU A 160 0.10 -2.10 21.25
C GLU A 160 -0.08 -1.25 20.01
N LEU A 161 0.00 0.07 20.16
CA LEU A 161 0.12 1.00 19.05
C LEU A 161 1.60 1.28 18.80
N LEU A 162 2.08 0.87 17.65
CA LEU A 162 3.48 1.04 17.25
C LEU A 162 3.58 2.14 16.19
N LYS A 163 4.62 2.95 16.28
CA LYS A 163 5.01 3.93 15.28
C LYS A 163 6.21 3.38 14.51
N ILE A 164 6.10 3.30 13.20
CA ILE A 164 7.15 2.85 12.28
C ILE A 164 7.52 4.04 11.39
N PRO A 165 8.68 4.66 11.56
CA PRO A 165 9.16 5.69 10.65
C PRO A 165 9.39 5.09 9.27
N MET A 166 8.76 5.67 8.23
CA MET A 166 8.86 5.22 6.84
C MET A 166 9.70 6.17 5.99
N GLU A 167 10.23 7.24 6.60
CA GLU A 167 11.21 8.12 5.95
C GLU A 167 12.43 7.31 5.49
N GLU A 168 12.97 7.68 4.35
CA GLU A 168 14.16 7.03 3.75
C GLU A 168 15.47 7.29 4.55
N LYS A 169 15.36 7.85 5.74
CA LYS A 169 16.50 8.13 6.62
C LYS A 169 16.72 6.99 7.60
N LEU A 170 17.50 6.00 7.21
CA LEU A 170 18.11 5.09 8.16
C LEU A 170 19.31 5.81 8.82
N VAL A 171 19.09 6.37 10.00
CA VAL A 171 20.19 6.75 10.89
C VAL A 171 20.60 5.47 11.60
N ASP A 172 21.73 4.88 11.21
CA ASP A 172 22.33 3.79 11.97
C ASP A 172 22.94 4.39 13.27
N ASP A 173 22.74 3.71 14.40
CA ASP A 173 23.26 4.12 15.72
C ASP A 173 24.75 4.52 15.59
N ASN A 174 25.07 5.79 15.69
CA ASN A 174 26.38 6.42 15.57
C ASN A 174 26.87 6.83 14.16
N THR A 175 26.08 6.78 13.11
CA THR A 175 26.50 7.34 11.82
C THR A 175 25.66 8.54 11.41
N THR A 176 26.32 9.59 10.90
CA THR A 176 25.67 10.75 10.28
C THR A 176 25.31 10.52 8.81
N PHE A 177 25.39 9.27 8.33
CA PHE A 177 25.14 8.93 6.95
C PHE A 177 23.80 8.23 6.79
N ASN A 178 23.04 8.61 5.77
CA ASN A 178 21.90 7.85 5.32
C ASN A 178 22.41 6.55 4.68
N THR A 179 21.96 5.40 5.20
CA THR A 179 22.31 4.09 4.64
C THR A 179 21.11 3.53 3.88
N TYR A 180 21.29 3.34 2.59
CA TYR A 180 20.31 2.65 1.73
C TYR A 180 20.79 1.21 1.56
N LEU A 181 20.24 0.28 2.33
CA LEU A 181 20.63 -1.13 2.28
C LEU A 181 19.39 -2.00 2.04
N ASP A 182 19.43 -2.80 0.99
CA ASP A 182 18.41 -3.81 0.72
C ASP A 182 18.44 -4.95 1.73
N MET A 183 19.62 -5.22 2.30
CA MET A 183 19.81 -6.27 3.30
C MET A 183 20.80 -5.80 4.38
N ARG A 184 20.47 -6.10 5.64
CA ARG A 184 21.32 -5.85 6.79
C ARG A 184 21.42 -7.09 7.65
N THR A 185 22.62 -7.41 8.13
CA THR A 185 22.83 -8.42 9.17
C THR A 185 22.90 -7.75 10.55
N ASN A 186 22.20 -8.32 11.54
CA ASN A 186 22.27 -7.89 12.93
C ASN A 186 23.44 -8.54 13.69
N ASN A 187 24.25 -9.34 13.03
CA ASN A 187 25.38 -9.99 13.66
C ASN A 187 26.54 -9.01 13.80
N THR A 188 27.19 -9.04 14.95
CA THR A 188 28.47 -8.35 15.16
C THR A 188 29.58 -9.29 14.64
N TYR A 189 30.36 -8.78 13.72
CA TYR A 189 31.51 -9.53 13.17
C TYR A 189 32.80 -8.96 13.74
N THR A 190 33.63 -9.83 14.30
CA THR A 190 34.98 -9.48 14.69
C THR A 190 35.89 -9.86 13.54
N THR A 191 36.50 -8.91 12.90
CA THR A 191 37.49 -9.17 11.85
C THR A 191 38.80 -9.65 12.50
N GLY A 192 39.22 -10.88 12.17
CA GLY A 192 40.58 -11.32 12.43
C GLY A 192 41.57 -10.59 11.51
N ASN A 193 42.87 -10.86 11.64
CA ASN A 193 43.92 -10.25 10.81
C ASN A 193 43.74 -10.47 9.30
N ASP A 194 42.94 -11.45 8.90
CA ASP A 194 42.72 -11.82 7.48
C ASP A 194 41.38 -11.32 6.90
N GLY A 195 40.58 -10.63 7.68
CA GLY A 195 39.40 -9.87 7.19
C GLY A 195 38.29 -10.66 6.49
N THR A 196 38.25 -11.99 6.62
CA THR A 196 37.19 -12.79 5.99
C THR A 196 35.94 -12.83 6.87
N ILE A 197 34.80 -12.42 6.31
CA ILE A 197 33.48 -12.49 6.97
C ILE A 197 32.59 -13.40 6.14
N THR A 198 32.00 -14.42 6.78
CA THR A 198 30.96 -15.24 6.16
C THR A 198 29.61 -14.57 6.33
N LEU A 199 29.00 -14.19 5.24
CA LEU A 199 27.66 -13.60 5.26
C LEU A 199 26.60 -14.69 5.41
N PRO A 200 25.49 -14.42 6.11
CA PRO A 200 24.37 -15.37 6.25
C PRO A 200 23.52 -15.47 4.97
N PHE A 201 23.90 -14.82 3.91
CA PHE A 201 23.25 -14.83 2.60
C PHE A 201 24.31 -14.77 1.49
N THR A 202 23.96 -15.20 0.30
CA THR A 202 24.79 -15.06 -0.89
C THR A 202 24.44 -13.74 -1.58
N PRO A 203 25.36 -12.77 -1.66
CA PRO A 203 25.11 -11.56 -2.43
C PRO A 203 25.00 -11.91 -3.92
N GLU A 204 24.00 -11.38 -4.59
CA GLU A 204 23.92 -11.45 -6.04
C GLU A 204 25.00 -10.54 -6.65
N ALA A 205 25.68 -11.05 -7.67
CA ALA A 205 26.61 -10.26 -8.44
C ALA A 205 25.80 -9.25 -9.27
N GLY A 206 26.02 -7.95 -9.03
CA GLY A 206 25.44 -6.87 -9.81
C GLY A 206 26.05 -6.75 -11.21
#